data_a47efe45402d01f3592ea9f33f1c8e96
#
_entry.id   a47efe45402d01f3592ea9f33f1c8e96
#
_cell.length_a   1.000
_cell.length_b   1.000
_cell.length_c   1.000
_cell.angle_alpha   90.00
_cell.angle_beta   90.00
_cell.angle_gamma   90.00
#
_symmetry.space_group_name_H-M   'P 1'
#
loop_
_entity.id
_entity.type
_entity.pdbx_description
1 polymer ?
#
loop_
_entity_poly.entity_id
_entity_poly.type
_entity_poly.pdbx_seq_one_letter_code
_entity_poly.pdbx_strand_id
1 'polypeptide(L)'
;MNKIIYRYLIPASAIAAALATSCTANYLEINSDPYGVTQDELQRDGYIIKAALTGIADGVISPDVNTTQFTECLLGDPMAGYMAEANAGFDNTISNYNATDNWTNVFMQSDRMMPVVYTNYNQLRNVTDNPVILAVGDIVKVAAMHRVCDTYGPIPYTRIGQDGKLQVAYDSQEDVYKAMIQELTDAV
;
A
#
# COMPACT_ATOMS: atom_id res chain seq x y z
N MET A 1 -35.00 51.33 28.01
CA MET A 1 -35.17 49.95 27.51
C MET A 1 -33.87 49.17 27.36
N ASN A 2 -32.68 49.75 27.34
CA ASN A 2 -31.42 49.06 27.04
C ASN A 2 -30.66 48.47 28.26
N LYS A 3 -30.93 48.84 29.48
CA LYS A 3 -30.18 48.34 30.65
C LYS A 3 -30.55 46.91 31.07
N ILE A 4 -31.75 46.45 30.76
CA ILE A 4 -32.22 45.10 31.10
C ILE A 4 -31.60 44.07 30.14
N ILE A 5 -31.45 44.41 28.87
CA ILE A 5 -30.86 43.53 27.81
C ILE A 5 -29.39 43.24 28.13
N TYR A 6 -28.61 44.23 28.51
CA TYR A 6 -27.20 44.05 28.88
C TYR A 6 -27.01 43.22 30.15
N ARG A 7 -27.95 43.28 31.09
CA ARG A 7 -27.87 42.56 32.37
C ARG A 7 -27.99 41.03 32.21
N TYR A 8 -28.62 40.55 31.13
CA TYR A 8 -28.81 39.12 30.85
C TYR A 8 -27.97 38.61 29.67
N LEU A 9 -27.62 39.46 28.72
CA LEU A 9 -26.81 39.09 27.58
C LEU A 9 -25.35 38.80 27.96
N ILE A 10 -24.75 39.56 28.87
CA ILE A 10 -23.37 39.35 29.32
C ILE A 10 -23.20 38.01 30.05
N PRO A 11 -24.02 37.65 31.05
CA PRO A 11 -23.85 36.32 31.67
C PRO A 11 -24.22 35.16 30.74
N ALA A 12 -25.17 35.32 29.83
CA ALA A 12 -25.52 34.28 28.86
C ALA A 12 -24.39 34.03 27.85
N SER A 13 -23.72 35.06 27.36
CA SER A 13 -22.56 34.93 26.49
C SER A 13 -21.34 34.31 27.18
N ALA A 14 -21.13 34.61 28.45
CA ALA A 14 -20.05 34.02 29.25
C ALA A 14 -20.28 32.52 29.50
N ILE A 15 -21.52 32.10 29.75
CA ILE A 15 -21.90 30.72 29.93
C ILE A 15 -21.75 29.93 28.57
N ALA A 16 -22.19 30.55 27.47
CA ALA A 16 -22.03 29.95 26.14
C ALA A 16 -20.56 29.79 25.74
N ALA A 17 -19.70 30.75 26.07
CA ALA A 17 -18.25 30.66 25.82
C ALA A 17 -17.58 29.57 26.69
N ALA A 18 -17.99 29.42 27.96
CA ALA A 18 -17.49 28.40 28.87
C ALA A 18 -17.89 26.96 28.42
N LEU A 19 -19.08 26.80 27.85
CA LEU A 19 -19.56 25.54 27.32
C LEU A 19 -18.83 25.14 25.99
N ALA A 20 -18.42 26.13 25.18
CA ALA A 20 -17.71 25.90 23.95
C ALA A 20 -16.24 25.41 24.15
N THR A 21 -15.62 25.79 25.29
CA THR A 21 -14.24 25.39 25.60
C THR A 21 -14.13 24.00 26.26
N SER A 22 -15.23 23.49 26.81
CA SER A 22 -15.24 22.23 27.57
C SER A 22 -15.00 20.98 26.72
N CYS A 23 -15.34 21.00 25.45
CA CYS A 23 -15.23 19.81 24.56
C CYS A 23 -13.84 19.62 23.95
N THR A 24 -12.94 20.60 24.01
CA THR A 24 -11.64 20.55 23.38
C THR A 24 -10.45 20.64 24.35
N ALA A 25 -10.72 20.83 25.64
CA ALA A 25 -9.68 21.14 26.62
C ALA A 25 -8.58 20.07 26.76
N ASN A 26 -8.89 18.82 26.50
CA ASN A 26 -7.92 17.72 26.57
C ASN A 26 -7.98 16.82 25.32
N TYR A 27 -8.40 17.36 24.18
CA TYR A 27 -8.60 16.57 22.96
C TYR A 27 -7.32 15.85 22.53
N LEU A 28 -6.19 16.51 22.57
CA LEU A 28 -4.90 15.92 22.20
C LEU A 28 -4.45 14.84 23.19
N GLU A 29 -4.67 15.05 24.48
CA GLU A 29 -4.32 14.10 25.54
C GLU A 29 -5.20 12.84 25.49
N ILE A 30 -6.52 13.03 25.33
CA ILE A 30 -7.48 11.91 25.25
C ILE A 30 -7.29 11.09 23.96
N ASN A 31 -6.88 11.73 22.87
CA ASN A 31 -6.64 11.05 21.59
C ASN A 31 -5.18 10.62 21.38
N SER A 32 -4.29 10.86 22.32
CA SER A 32 -2.95 10.27 22.29
C SER A 32 -3.01 8.89 22.93
N ASP A 33 -2.55 7.86 22.20
CA ASP A 33 -2.34 6.54 22.78
C ASP A 33 -1.07 6.58 23.66
N PRO A 34 -1.19 6.44 25.00
CA PRO A 34 -0.03 6.48 25.89
C PRO A 34 0.91 5.27 25.72
N TYR A 35 0.43 4.22 25.02
CA TYR A 35 1.20 3.02 24.68
C TYR A 35 1.62 3.00 23.20
N GLY A 36 1.22 4.02 22.44
CA GLY A 36 1.58 4.17 21.04
C GLY A 36 3.05 4.49 20.88
N VAL A 37 3.67 3.93 19.84
CA VAL A 37 5.05 4.23 19.46
C VAL A 37 5.13 5.65 18.92
N THR A 38 6.02 6.47 19.47
CA THR A 38 6.23 7.84 19.01
C THR A 38 6.98 7.87 17.67
N GLN A 39 6.88 8.99 16.93
CA GLN A 39 7.64 9.18 15.69
C GLN A 39 9.15 9.07 15.90
N ASP A 40 9.66 9.58 17.03
CA ASP A 40 11.09 9.50 17.36
C ASP A 40 11.53 8.05 17.62
N GLU A 41 10.67 7.23 18.22
CA GLU A 41 10.92 5.81 18.42
C GLU A 41 10.88 5.03 17.12
N LEU A 42 9.97 5.39 16.20
CA LEU A 42 9.91 4.79 14.87
C LEU A 42 11.14 5.11 14.01
N GLN A 43 11.74 6.27 14.21
CA GLN A 43 12.97 6.66 13.50
C GLN A 43 14.23 6.06 14.12
N ARG A 44 14.16 5.62 15.39
CA ARG A 44 15.30 5.04 16.09
C ARG A 44 15.78 3.76 15.40
N ASP A 45 17.09 3.63 15.25
CA ASP A 45 17.76 2.45 14.66
C ASP A 45 17.31 2.11 13.22
N GLY A 46 16.70 3.07 12.53
CA GLY A 46 16.19 2.87 11.17
C GLY A 46 15.00 1.90 11.10
N TYR A 47 14.23 1.77 12.19
CA TYR A 47 13.12 0.82 12.27
C TYR A 47 12.10 1.01 11.15
N ILE A 48 11.66 2.25 10.90
CA ILE A 48 10.66 2.56 9.88
C ILE A 48 11.17 2.23 8.46
N ILE A 49 12.46 2.44 8.20
CA ILE A 49 13.10 2.09 6.91
C ILE A 49 13.16 0.58 6.74
N LYS A 50 13.58 -0.15 7.78
CA LYS A 50 13.62 -1.61 7.77
C LYS A 50 12.23 -2.21 7.59
N ALA A 51 11.24 -1.68 8.29
CA ALA A 51 9.85 -2.12 8.17
C ALA A 51 9.30 -1.92 6.75
N ALA A 52 9.57 -0.76 6.14
CA ALA A 52 9.15 -0.47 4.77
C ALA A 52 9.84 -1.40 3.76
N LEU A 53 11.16 -1.60 3.85
CA LEU A 53 11.89 -2.52 2.98
C LEU A 53 11.41 -3.97 3.13
N THR A 54 11.18 -4.42 4.38
CA THR A 54 10.61 -5.76 4.64
C THR A 54 9.23 -5.88 4.01
N GLY A 55 8.37 -4.86 4.17
CA GLY A 55 7.04 -4.87 3.57
C GLY A 55 7.06 -4.92 2.03
N ILE A 56 8.03 -4.27 1.36
CA ILE A 56 8.21 -4.42 -0.09
C ILE A 56 8.67 -5.84 -0.42
N ALA A 57 9.62 -6.39 0.34
CA ALA A 57 10.16 -7.73 0.14
C ALA A 57 9.10 -8.84 0.33
N ASP A 58 8.16 -8.66 1.26
CA ASP A 58 7.02 -9.55 1.45
C ASP A 58 6.10 -9.61 0.22
N GLY A 59 6.12 -8.57 -0.63
CA GLY A 59 5.46 -8.59 -1.93
C GLY A 59 6.19 -9.46 -2.96
N VAL A 60 7.50 -9.71 -2.80
CA VAL A 60 8.25 -10.61 -3.70
C VAL A 60 8.06 -12.07 -3.28
N ILE A 61 8.21 -12.33 -1.99
CA ILE A 61 8.05 -13.66 -1.38
C ILE A 61 7.03 -13.50 -0.25
N SER A 62 5.77 -13.78 -0.53
CA SER A 62 4.71 -13.63 0.45
C SER A 62 4.85 -14.66 1.57
N PRO A 63 4.79 -14.24 2.86
CA PRO A 63 4.69 -15.17 3.97
C PRO A 63 3.31 -15.86 4.04
N ASP A 64 2.31 -15.34 3.33
CA ASP A 64 0.98 -15.94 3.27
C ASP A 64 0.95 -17.13 2.31
N VAL A 65 0.64 -18.31 2.86
CA VAL A 65 0.52 -19.57 2.14
C VAL A 65 -0.50 -19.48 0.99
N ASN A 66 -1.62 -18.80 1.21
CA ASN A 66 -2.66 -18.70 0.18
C ASN A 66 -2.18 -17.86 -1.01
N THR A 67 -1.47 -16.76 -0.75
CA THR A 67 -0.89 -15.95 -1.83
C THR A 67 0.12 -16.76 -2.64
N THR A 68 1.04 -17.45 -1.99
CA THR A 68 2.04 -18.30 -2.66
C THR A 68 1.38 -19.44 -3.43
N GLN A 69 0.34 -20.05 -2.88
CA GLN A 69 -0.43 -21.07 -3.60
C GLN A 69 -1.01 -20.55 -4.91
N PHE A 70 -1.61 -19.37 -4.89
CA PHE A 70 -2.20 -18.80 -6.11
C PHE A 70 -1.15 -18.32 -7.10
N THR A 71 -0.09 -17.68 -6.64
CA THR A 71 0.92 -17.09 -7.54
C THR A 71 1.87 -18.13 -8.17
N GLU A 72 2.20 -19.17 -7.43
CA GLU A 72 3.13 -20.20 -7.88
C GLU A 72 2.39 -21.47 -8.33
N CYS A 73 1.75 -22.18 -7.40
CA CYS A 73 1.22 -23.51 -7.66
C CYS A 73 0.05 -23.55 -8.66
N LEU A 74 -0.81 -22.51 -8.64
CA LEU A 74 -2.00 -22.48 -9.51
C LEU A 74 -1.84 -21.60 -10.75
N LEU A 75 -0.86 -20.71 -10.79
CA LEU A 75 -0.60 -19.82 -11.92
C LEU A 75 0.73 -20.14 -12.61
N GLY A 76 1.86 -19.92 -11.93
CA GLY A 76 3.18 -20.03 -12.53
C GLY A 76 3.52 -21.46 -12.98
N ASP A 77 3.34 -22.41 -12.10
CA ASP A 77 3.71 -23.81 -12.35
C ASP A 77 2.90 -24.49 -13.45
N PRO A 78 1.56 -24.33 -13.52
CA PRO A 78 0.78 -24.86 -14.65
C PRO A 78 1.14 -24.22 -15.99
N MET A 79 1.34 -22.90 -16.03
CA MET A 79 1.72 -22.20 -17.26
C MET A 79 3.12 -22.57 -17.73
N ALA A 80 4.03 -22.82 -16.79
CA ALA A 80 5.38 -23.32 -17.10
C ALA A 80 5.43 -24.82 -17.41
N GLY A 81 4.33 -25.55 -17.23
CA GLY A 81 4.25 -26.99 -17.46
C GLY A 81 4.89 -27.85 -16.38
N TYR A 82 5.17 -27.29 -15.21
CA TYR A 82 5.71 -28.07 -14.07
C TYR A 82 4.64 -28.81 -13.29
N MET A 83 3.41 -28.27 -13.26
CA MET A 83 2.26 -28.89 -12.62
C MET A 83 1.09 -29.02 -13.57
N ALA A 84 0.24 -30.02 -13.33
CA ALA A 84 -1.03 -30.20 -14.03
C ALA A 84 -2.12 -30.46 -13.01
N GLU A 85 -3.31 -29.99 -13.31
CA GLU A 85 -4.49 -30.25 -12.48
C GLU A 85 -4.88 -31.73 -12.56
N ALA A 86 -4.84 -32.40 -11.43
CA ALA A 86 -5.17 -33.82 -11.33
C ALA A 86 -6.67 -34.08 -11.10
N ASN A 87 -7.45 -33.03 -10.82
CA ASN A 87 -8.85 -33.15 -10.46
C ASN A 87 -9.73 -32.17 -11.24
N ALA A 88 -10.70 -32.70 -11.97
CA ALA A 88 -11.68 -31.93 -12.73
C ALA A 88 -12.54 -30.95 -11.89
N GLY A 89 -12.53 -31.06 -10.56
CA GLY A 89 -13.26 -30.16 -9.67
C GLY A 89 -12.59 -28.80 -9.45
N PHE A 90 -11.33 -28.62 -9.84
CA PHE A 90 -10.63 -27.33 -9.79
C PHE A 90 -10.85 -26.47 -11.03
N ASP A 91 -11.54 -27.01 -11.98
CA ASP A 91 -12.04 -26.36 -13.19
C ASP A 91 -11.02 -25.42 -13.83
N ASN A 92 -9.91 -25.95 -14.25
CA ASN A 92 -8.85 -25.47 -15.15
C ASN A 92 -8.94 -23.98 -15.60
N THR A 93 -9.36 -23.09 -14.73
CA THR A 93 -9.64 -21.70 -15.13
C THR A 93 -8.35 -20.95 -15.39
N ILE A 94 -7.32 -21.17 -14.57
CA ILE A 94 -6.05 -20.45 -14.66
C ILE A 94 -5.19 -21.08 -15.78
N SER A 95 -4.99 -22.38 -15.77
CA SER A 95 -4.15 -23.09 -16.75
C SER A 95 -4.70 -23.01 -18.19
N ASN A 96 -5.98 -22.77 -18.35
CA ASN A 96 -6.62 -22.56 -19.66
C ASN A 96 -6.85 -21.10 -20.02
N TYR A 97 -6.21 -20.16 -19.35
CA TYR A 97 -6.36 -18.71 -19.58
C TYR A 97 -7.82 -18.22 -19.45
N ASN A 98 -8.62 -18.91 -18.65
CA ASN A 98 -10.00 -18.55 -18.41
C ASN A 98 -10.07 -17.66 -17.16
N ALA A 99 -10.05 -16.35 -17.34
CA ALA A 99 -10.07 -15.38 -16.26
C ALA A 99 -11.38 -15.45 -15.45
N THR A 100 -11.26 -15.67 -14.16
CA THR A 100 -12.34 -15.62 -13.19
C THR A 100 -12.07 -14.51 -12.17
N ASP A 101 -13.01 -14.26 -11.26
CA ASP A 101 -12.84 -13.29 -10.15
C ASP A 101 -11.58 -13.61 -9.32
N ASN A 102 -11.26 -14.89 -9.15
CA ASN A 102 -10.04 -15.31 -8.45
C ASN A 102 -8.75 -14.85 -9.16
N TRP A 103 -8.75 -14.73 -10.46
CA TRP A 103 -7.61 -14.25 -11.24
C TRP A 103 -7.23 -12.80 -10.86
N THR A 104 -8.22 -11.94 -10.71
CA THR A 104 -8.01 -10.55 -10.28
C THR A 104 -7.49 -10.48 -8.84
N ASN A 105 -7.94 -11.40 -8.01
CA ASN A 105 -7.62 -11.40 -6.59
C ASN A 105 -6.19 -11.87 -6.27
N VAL A 106 -5.49 -12.50 -7.19
CA VAL A 106 -4.14 -13.04 -6.95
C VAL A 106 -3.16 -11.94 -6.50
N PHE A 107 -3.18 -10.78 -7.15
CA PHE A 107 -2.23 -9.70 -6.88
C PHE A 107 -2.88 -8.38 -6.44
N MET A 108 -4.18 -8.22 -6.60
CA MET A 108 -4.86 -6.93 -6.54
C MET A 108 -5.69 -6.68 -5.27
N GLN A 109 -5.96 -7.69 -4.44
CA GLN A 109 -6.66 -7.49 -3.17
C GLN A 109 -5.83 -6.62 -2.22
N SER A 110 -6.50 -5.95 -1.27
CA SER A 110 -5.90 -4.98 -0.35
C SER A 110 -4.75 -5.53 0.50
N ASP A 111 -4.74 -6.82 0.75
CA ASP A 111 -3.72 -7.56 1.50
C ASP A 111 -2.74 -8.33 0.59
N ARG A 112 -2.84 -8.14 -0.72
CA ARG A 112 -2.02 -8.84 -1.71
C ARG A 112 -0.83 -8.00 -2.17
N MET A 113 -0.04 -8.58 -3.06
CA MET A 113 1.25 -8.07 -3.52
C MET A 113 1.22 -6.58 -3.89
N MET A 114 0.34 -6.18 -4.79
CA MET A 114 0.38 -4.84 -5.37
C MET A 114 0.12 -3.72 -4.34
N PRO A 115 -0.96 -3.74 -3.55
CA PRO A 115 -1.19 -2.74 -2.52
C PRO A 115 -0.10 -2.74 -1.42
N VAL A 116 0.38 -3.91 -1.02
CA VAL A 116 1.43 -4.05 0.02
C VAL A 116 2.73 -3.42 -0.47
N VAL A 117 3.17 -3.75 -1.69
CA VAL A 117 4.39 -3.19 -2.28
C VAL A 117 4.32 -1.67 -2.37
N TYR A 118 3.25 -1.11 -2.96
CA TYR A 118 3.16 0.33 -3.15
C TYR A 118 2.97 1.12 -1.87
N THR A 119 2.24 0.60 -0.88
CA THR A 119 2.11 1.24 0.43
C THR A 119 3.47 1.37 1.11
N ASN A 120 4.24 0.28 1.16
CA ASN A 120 5.56 0.28 1.78
C ASN A 120 6.61 1.05 0.96
N TYR A 121 6.55 0.98 -0.36
CA TYR A 121 7.42 1.74 -1.25
C TYR A 121 7.22 3.26 -1.10
N ASN A 122 5.98 3.72 -1.06
CA ASN A 122 5.66 5.13 -0.81
C ASN A 122 6.10 5.57 0.58
N GLN A 123 5.92 4.71 1.60
CA GLN A 123 6.40 4.97 2.95
C GLN A 123 7.93 5.11 2.98
N LEU A 124 8.66 4.21 2.30
CA LEU A 124 10.12 4.28 2.20
C LEU A 124 10.58 5.63 1.65
N ARG A 125 9.99 6.08 0.55
CA ARG A 125 10.32 7.38 -0.08
C ARG A 125 9.96 8.60 0.78
N ASN A 126 9.03 8.46 1.71
CA ASN A 126 8.66 9.54 2.63
C ASN A 126 9.57 9.62 3.86
N VAL A 127 10.30 8.56 4.20
CA VAL A 127 11.07 8.49 5.45
C VAL A 127 12.58 8.52 5.25
N THR A 128 13.06 8.45 4.01
CA THR A 128 14.49 8.53 3.68
C THR A 128 14.73 9.17 2.32
N ASP A 129 15.84 9.88 2.21
CA ASP A 129 16.40 10.42 0.96
C ASP A 129 17.75 9.74 0.61
N ASN A 130 18.13 8.69 1.35
CA ASN A 130 19.35 7.95 1.08
C ASN A 130 19.27 7.20 -0.25
N PRO A 131 20.10 7.54 -1.25
CA PRO A 131 19.99 6.99 -2.59
C PRO A 131 20.19 5.48 -2.64
N VAL A 132 21.05 4.92 -1.78
CA VAL A 132 21.30 3.46 -1.73
C VAL A 132 20.07 2.71 -1.22
N ILE A 133 19.41 3.25 -0.20
CA ILE A 133 18.21 2.65 0.36
C ILE A 133 17.05 2.73 -0.65
N LEU A 134 16.91 3.86 -1.34
CA LEU A 134 15.88 4.02 -2.37
C LEU A 134 16.14 3.10 -3.56
N ALA A 135 17.39 2.96 -4.00
CA ALA A 135 17.77 2.01 -5.05
C ALA A 135 17.42 0.56 -4.70
N VAL A 136 17.67 0.13 -3.45
CA VAL A 136 17.23 -1.19 -2.97
C VAL A 136 15.71 -1.31 -3.04
N GLY A 137 14.97 -0.29 -2.62
CA GLY A 137 13.52 -0.24 -2.72
C GLY A 137 13.01 -0.40 -4.17
N ASP A 138 13.66 0.29 -5.12
CA ASP A 138 13.32 0.21 -6.55
C ASP A 138 13.57 -1.21 -7.11
N ILE A 139 14.72 -1.80 -6.79
CA ILE A 139 15.06 -3.18 -7.22
C ILE A 139 14.02 -4.18 -6.70
N VAL A 140 13.67 -4.10 -5.41
CA VAL A 140 12.72 -5.03 -4.79
C VAL A 140 11.30 -4.80 -5.32
N LYS A 141 10.89 -3.53 -5.56
CA LYS A 141 9.62 -3.20 -6.22
C LYS A 141 9.54 -3.83 -7.61
N VAL A 142 10.59 -3.68 -8.43
CA VAL A 142 10.63 -4.29 -9.76
C VAL A 142 10.54 -5.82 -9.67
N ALA A 143 11.24 -6.44 -8.72
CA ALA A 143 11.18 -7.90 -8.49
C ALA A 143 9.76 -8.39 -8.14
N ALA A 144 8.93 -7.59 -7.49
CA ALA A 144 7.52 -7.90 -7.26
C ALA A 144 6.67 -7.65 -8.51
N MET A 145 6.81 -6.45 -9.11
CA MET A 145 5.87 -5.94 -10.10
C MET A 145 6.02 -6.57 -11.49
N HIS A 146 7.21 -7.12 -11.85
CA HIS A 146 7.34 -7.85 -13.12
C HIS A 146 6.41 -9.05 -13.17
N ARG A 147 6.20 -9.77 -12.04
CA ARG A 147 5.29 -10.90 -11.96
C ARG A 147 3.83 -10.49 -12.21
N VAL A 148 3.44 -9.32 -11.70
CA VAL A 148 2.12 -8.74 -11.97
C VAL A 148 1.96 -8.42 -13.45
N CYS A 149 2.98 -7.81 -14.05
CA CYS A 149 2.99 -7.49 -15.48
C CYS A 149 2.97 -8.74 -16.36
N ASP A 150 3.71 -9.80 -16.00
CA ASP A 150 3.70 -11.07 -16.74
C ASP A 150 2.34 -11.76 -16.69
N THR A 151 1.63 -11.63 -15.58
CA THR A 151 0.32 -12.23 -15.39
C THR A 151 -0.77 -11.50 -16.15
N TYR A 152 -0.80 -10.17 -16.10
CA TYR A 152 -1.91 -9.37 -16.61
C TYR A 152 -1.60 -8.61 -17.91
N GLY A 153 -0.33 -8.52 -18.31
CA GLY A 153 0.12 -7.71 -19.43
C GLY A 153 0.13 -6.22 -19.07
N PRO A 154 -0.79 -5.41 -19.62
CA PRO A 154 -0.93 -4.00 -19.24
C PRO A 154 -1.33 -3.83 -17.77
N ILE A 155 -0.60 -3.01 -17.02
CA ILE A 155 -0.89 -2.68 -15.61
C ILE A 155 -0.68 -1.19 -15.34
N PRO A 156 -1.28 -0.61 -14.29
CA PRO A 156 -0.93 0.72 -13.84
C PRO A 156 0.42 0.67 -13.13
N TYR A 157 1.48 1.21 -13.73
CA TYR A 157 2.83 1.17 -13.19
C TYR A 157 3.46 2.54 -13.01
N THR A 158 3.59 3.32 -14.08
CA THR A 158 4.34 4.58 -14.06
C THR A 158 3.67 5.69 -13.27
N ARG A 159 2.36 5.63 -13.10
CA ARG A 159 1.52 6.67 -12.48
C ARG A 159 0.79 6.24 -11.22
N ILE A 160 1.00 5.01 -10.76
CA ILE A 160 0.31 4.50 -9.57
C ILE A 160 0.75 5.27 -8.32
N GLY A 161 -0.23 5.62 -7.48
CA GLY A 161 0.01 6.35 -6.24
C GLY A 161 0.38 7.82 -6.39
N GLN A 162 0.36 8.37 -7.62
CA GLN A 162 0.65 9.77 -7.87
C GLN A 162 -0.63 10.63 -7.73
N ASP A 163 -0.47 11.84 -7.20
CA ASP A 163 -1.48 12.91 -7.17
C ASP A 163 -2.82 12.56 -6.47
N GLY A 164 -2.86 11.53 -5.64
CA GLY A 164 -4.09 11.12 -4.94
C GLY A 164 -5.24 10.72 -5.86
N LYS A 165 -4.96 10.37 -7.11
CA LYS A 165 -5.98 9.93 -8.07
C LYS A 165 -6.48 8.53 -7.74
N LEU A 166 -7.79 8.37 -7.68
CA LEU A 166 -8.44 7.07 -7.47
C LEU A 166 -8.42 6.18 -8.72
N GLN A 167 -8.20 6.76 -9.90
CA GLN A 167 -8.14 6.05 -11.17
C GLN A 167 -6.86 6.41 -11.91
N VAL A 168 -6.13 5.39 -12.31
CA VAL A 168 -4.87 5.51 -13.05
C VAL A 168 -4.98 4.72 -14.34
N ALA A 169 -4.53 5.31 -15.45
CA ALA A 169 -4.51 4.60 -16.72
C ALA A 169 -3.48 3.47 -16.69
N TYR A 170 -3.78 2.38 -17.41
CA TYR A 170 -2.84 1.29 -17.62
C TYR A 170 -1.72 1.73 -18.56
N ASP A 171 -0.51 1.30 -18.25
CA ASP A 171 0.62 1.36 -19.16
C ASP A 171 0.68 0.05 -19.97
N SER A 172 1.12 0.11 -21.22
CA SER A 172 1.33 -1.10 -22.01
C SER A 172 2.41 -1.98 -21.37
N GLN A 173 2.36 -3.29 -21.59
CA GLN A 173 3.40 -4.20 -21.08
C GLN A 173 4.80 -3.76 -21.52
N GLU A 174 4.95 -3.31 -22.76
CA GLU A 174 6.21 -2.78 -23.29
C GLU A 174 6.70 -1.56 -22.50
N ASP A 175 5.82 -0.59 -22.20
CA ASP A 175 6.17 0.61 -21.45
C ASP A 175 6.51 0.29 -19.99
N VAL A 176 5.79 -0.65 -19.38
CA VAL A 176 6.08 -1.14 -18.03
C VAL A 176 7.49 -1.73 -17.97
N TYR A 177 7.84 -2.61 -18.91
CA TYR A 177 9.18 -3.22 -18.97
C TYR A 177 10.28 -2.19 -19.24
N LYS A 178 10.04 -1.22 -20.13
CA LYS A 178 10.99 -0.11 -20.36
C LYS A 178 11.22 0.68 -19.07
N ALA A 179 10.16 0.99 -18.32
CA ALA A 179 10.26 1.70 -17.05
C ALA A 179 11.02 0.88 -16.00
N MET A 180 10.74 -0.41 -15.87
CA MET A 180 11.44 -1.31 -14.96
C MET A 180 12.94 -1.41 -15.28
N ILE A 181 13.30 -1.55 -16.55
CA ILE A 181 14.70 -1.61 -16.99
C ILE A 181 15.42 -0.29 -16.68
N GLN A 182 14.74 0.85 -16.90
CA GLN A 182 15.30 2.15 -16.57
C GLN A 182 15.51 2.29 -15.05
N GLU A 183 14.52 1.94 -14.23
CA GLU A 183 14.63 1.97 -12.77
C GLU A 183 15.80 1.10 -12.26
N LEU A 184 15.96 -0.10 -12.81
CA LEU A 184 17.09 -0.98 -12.45
C LEU A 184 18.43 -0.40 -12.90
N THR A 185 18.47 0.28 -14.05
CA THR A 185 19.69 0.94 -14.56
C THR A 185 20.09 2.12 -13.68
N ASP A 186 19.11 2.89 -13.23
CA ASP A 186 19.33 4.05 -12.36
C ASP A 186 19.71 3.66 -10.93
N ALA A 187 19.32 2.45 -10.50
CA ALA A 187 19.61 1.92 -9.17
C ALA A 187 21.02 1.32 -9.01
N VAL A 188 21.76 1.10 -10.10
CA VAL A 188 23.11 0.49 -10.12
C VAL A 188 24.18 1.54 -10.38
#